data_dd68407bb870ad82d058f5cd03337adb
#
_entry.id   dd68407bb870ad82d058f5cd03337adb
#
_cell.length_a   1.000
_cell.length_b   1.000
_cell.length_c   1.000
_cell.angle_alpha   90.00
_cell.angle_beta   90.00
_cell.angle_gamma   90.00
#
_symmetry.space_group_name_H-M   'P 1'
#
loop_
_entity.id
_entity.type
_entity.pdbx_description
1 polymer ?
#
loop_
_entity_poly.entity_id
_entity_poly.type
_entity_poly.pdbx_seq_one_letter_code
_entity_poly.pdbx_strand_id
1 'polypeptide(L)'
;QARISKEKVDDMTPQQRAWFDAFVKRYVARTAKSKAFTQENRKPMADPRVVTGFKPQTKELIYQVVVDKSVGCHLWDIDGNEYVDILSGFGSSMFGYMPDFIKKACHEQLEQGIEIGPMHPLAAEVSKLLCELTGAERAAVCNTGSEAVLGAMRMARTVTGRSLIISFSGSYHGINDEVIIRGSKSKKSYPGAPGIMPEAVQNMLVLDYGTPESLEIIKQRCHEAAAVLVEPVQSRRMEFRPVDFLREVRRITQENGTALIFDEVITGFRTHPNGTQALFGIQADIGTYGKVIGGGMPVGAMIGKSEWMDALDGGHWQYGDDSVPPAGVTYFAGTFVRHPLTLAAMKAALVCMKNEGPALQERLNTITEDMVARVNGLFDQYQLPYRWVNFGSAFKTKYDESVNYTELFFMLMRYHGVHVLDFPHFITTAHTTADIEF
;
A
#
# COMPACT_ATOMS: atom_id res chain seq x y z
N GLN A 1 -8.95 -5.36 -19.71
CA GLN A 1 -8.25 -4.18 -20.21
C GLN A 1 -9.16 -2.97 -20.09
N ALA A 2 -8.85 -2.05 -19.20
CA ALA A 2 -9.55 -0.78 -19.18
C ALA A 2 -9.12 0.04 -20.41
N ARG A 3 -9.83 -0.11 -21.50
CA ARG A 3 -9.71 0.85 -22.62
C ARG A 3 -10.28 2.16 -22.13
N ILE A 4 -9.56 3.25 -22.37
CA ILE A 4 -10.09 4.59 -22.14
C ILE A 4 -11.35 4.73 -23.00
N SER A 5 -12.51 4.95 -22.37
CA SER A 5 -13.75 5.15 -23.10
C SER A 5 -13.64 6.42 -23.95
N LYS A 6 -13.99 6.30 -25.22
CA LYS A 6 -14.07 7.43 -26.16
C LYS A 6 -15.52 7.81 -26.46
N GLU A 7 -16.45 6.97 -26.05
CA GLU A 7 -17.88 7.21 -26.28
C GLU A 7 -18.45 8.12 -25.18
N LYS A 8 -19.13 9.17 -25.60
CA LYS A 8 -19.87 10.05 -24.71
C LYS A 8 -21.26 9.45 -24.52
N VAL A 9 -21.46 8.80 -23.39
CA VAL A 9 -22.79 8.33 -22.98
C VAL A 9 -23.41 9.43 -22.14
N ASP A 10 -24.53 9.99 -22.59
CA ASP A 10 -25.32 10.97 -21.84
C ASP A 10 -26.56 10.27 -21.27
N ASP A 11 -26.42 9.74 -20.08
CA ASP A 11 -27.47 9.03 -19.33
C ASP A 11 -28.05 9.90 -18.18
N MET A 12 -27.66 11.17 -18.12
CA MET A 12 -28.18 12.12 -17.12
C MET A 12 -29.54 12.66 -17.54
N THR A 13 -30.46 12.75 -16.58
CA THR A 13 -31.69 13.54 -16.77
C THR A 13 -31.34 15.02 -16.96
N PRO A 14 -32.25 15.83 -17.55
CA PRO A 14 -32.02 17.28 -17.71
C PRO A 14 -31.67 17.98 -16.39
N GLN A 15 -32.30 17.60 -15.28
CA GLN A 15 -32.04 18.16 -13.96
C GLN A 15 -30.62 17.76 -13.46
N GLN A 16 -30.24 16.50 -13.62
CA GLN A 16 -28.90 16.03 -13.26
C GLN A 16 -27.84 16.74 -14.10
N ARG A 17 -28.08 16.90 -15.40
CA ARG A 17 -27.17 17.61 -16.30
C ARG A 17 -27.00 19.07 -15.88
N ALA A 18 -28.09 19.80 -15.59
CA ALA A 18 -28.02 21.18 -15.14
C ALA A 18 -27.23 21.33 -13.84
N TRP A 19 -27.44 20.42 -12.88
CA TRP A 19 -26.69 20.39 -11.64
C TRP A 19 -25.20 20.09 -11.88
N PHE A 20 -24.90 19.08 -12.71
CA PHE A 20 -23.54 18.69 -13.04
C PHE A 20 -22.77 19.84 -13.71
N ASP A 21 -23.36 20.49 -14.71
CA ASP A 21 -22.73 21.61 -15.41
C ASP A 21 -22.46 22.80 -14.47
N ALA A 22 -23.39 23.06 -13.54
CA ALA A 22 -23.19 24.07 -12.51
C ALA A 22 -22.07 23.67 -11.52
N PHE A 23 -21.98 22.40 -11.13
CA PHE A 23 -20.92 21.90 -10.28
C PHE A 23 -19.55 21.98 -10.97
N VAL A 24 -19.46 21.57 -12.24
CA VAL A 24 -18.23 21.67 -13.04
C VAL A 24 -17.71 23.11 -13.04
N LYS A 25 -18.57 24.08 -13.28
CA LYS A 25 -18.20 25.52 -13.28
C LYS A 25 -17.63 25.94 -11.93
N ARG A 26 -18.27 25.58 -10.83
CA ARG A 26 -17.80 25.93 -9.48
C ARG A 26 -16.49 25.24 -9.12
N TYR A 27 -16.36 23.93 -9.41
CA TYR A 27 -15.17 23.15 -9.12
C TYR A 27 -13.97 23.69 -9.91
N VAL A 28 -14.15 23.91 -11.22
CA VAL A 28 -13.09 24.45 -12.08
C VAL A 28 -12.70 25.87 -11.68
N ALA A 29 -13.66 26.73 -11.30
CA ALA A 29 -13.35 28.08 -10.82
C ALA A 29 -12.50 28.04 -9.53
N ARG A 30 -12.78 27.10 -8.62
CA ARG A 30 -12.04 26.93 -7.38
C ARG A 30 -10.61 26.38 -7.58
N THR A 31 -10.37 25.61 -8.64
CA THR A 31 -9.11 24.89 -8.91
C THR A 31 -8.55 25.22 -10.30
N ALA A 32 -8.74 26.45 -10.75
CA ALA A 32 -8.43 26.89 -12.12
C ALA A 32 -6.94 26.79 -12.44
N LYS A 33 -6.04 27.14 -11.50
CA LYS A 33 -4.59 27.05 -11.68
C LYS A 33 -4.15 25.60 -11.77
N SER A 34 -4.70 24.69 -10.95
CA SER A 34 -4.41 23.25 -11.02
C SER A 34 -4.81 22.66 -12.37
N LYS A 35 -5.96 23.08 -12.93
CA LYS A 35 -6.40 22.69 -14.27
C LYS A 35 -5.47 23.20 -15.35
N ALA A 36 -5.11 24.50 -15.29
CA ALA A 36 -4.19 25.13 -16.22
C ALA A 36 -2.80 24.45 -16.19
N PHE A 37 -2.26 24.23 -14.98
CA PHE A 37 -1.00 23.51 -14.80
C PHE A 37 -1.02 22.13 -15.49
N THR A 38 -2.07 21.36 -15.30
CA THR A 38 -2.22 20.05 -15.94
C THR A 38 -2.26 20.19 -17.47
N GLN A 39 -2.98 21.17 -18.01
CA GLN A 39 -3.08 21.39 -19.46
C GLN A 39 -1.75 21.83 -20.07
N GLU A 40 -1.07 22.77 -19.46
CA GLU A 40 0.19 23.34 -19.95
C GLU A 40 1.34 22.32 -19.92
N ASN A 41 1.37 21.48 -18.89
CA ASN A 41 2.46 20.53 -18.68
C ASN A 41 2.20 19.13 -19.26
N ARG A 42 1.04 18.88 -19.83
CA ARG A 42 0.68 17.56 -20.38
C ARG A 42 1.60 17.09 -21.50
N LYS A 43 2.22 18.02 -22.24
CA LYS A 43 3.11 17.68 -23.34
C LYS A 43 4.46 17.13 -22.85
N PRO A 44 5.20 17.79 -21.94
CA PRO A 44 6.46 17.28 -21.42
C PRO A 44 6.31 16.23 -20.32
N MET A 45 5.21 16.27 -19.53
CA MET A 45 5.02 15.43 -18.35
C MET A 45 4.02 14.31 -18.64
N ALA A 46 4.51 13.07 -18.65
CA ALA A 46 3.71 11.87 -18.81
C ALA A 46 3.31 11.32 -17.43
N ASP A 47 2.19 11.77 -16.89
CA ASP A 47 1.64 11.27 -15.61
C ASP A 47 0.47 10.32 -15.87
N PRO A 48 0.58 9.02 -15.53
CA PRO A 48 -0.48 8.04 -15.75
C PRO A 48 -1.75 8.37 -14.94
N ARG A 49 -1.65 9.17 -13.87
CA ARG A 49 -2.80 9.57 -13.05
C ARG A 49 -3.70 10.60 -13.73
N VAL A 50 -3.23 11.29 -14.75
CA VAL A 50 -4.02 12.28 -15.53
C VAL A 50 -5.17 11.62 -16.30
N VAL A 51 -5.07 10.32 -16.57
CA VAL A 51 -6.08 9.58 -17.35
C VAL A 51 -6.89 8.61 -16.48
N THR A 52 -6.53 8.45 -15.22
CA THR A 52 -7.25 7.56 -14.29
C THR A 52 -8.69 8.01 -14.12
N GLY A 53 -9.64 7.12 -14.42
CA GLY A 53 -11.08 7.42 -14.34
C GLY A 53 -11.59 8.32 -15.46
N PHE A 54 -10.85 8.48 -16.57
CA PHE A 54 -11.27 9.32 -17.69
C PHE A 54 -12.58 8.81 -18.31
N LYS A 55 -13.54 9.73 -18.39
CA LYS A 55 -14.79 9.59 -19.15
C LYS A 55 -15.03 10.88 -19.93
N PRO A 56 -15.45 10.82 -21.22
CA PRO A 56 -15.70 12.04 -22.01
C PRO A 56 -16.70 13.01 -21.37
N GLN A 57 -17.71 12.49 -20.69
CA GLN A 57 -18.76 13.29 -20.04
C GLN A 57 -18.27 14.04 -18.79
N THR A 58 -17.21 13.55 -18.12
CA THR A 58 -16.62 14.19 -16.93
C THR A 58 -15.25 14.79 -17.24
N LYS A 59 -14.87 14.90 -18.51
CA LYS A 59 -13.55 15.33 -18.99
C LYS A 59 -13.05 16.63 -18.32
N GLU A 60 -13.94 17.59 -18.10
CA GLU A 60 -13.55 18.89 -17.54
C GLU A 60 -13.06 18.81 -16.07
N LEU A 61 -13.32 17.70 -15.40
CA LEU A 61 -12.93 17.42 -14.02
C LEU A 61 -11.71 16.48 -13.90
N ILE A 62 -11.16 16.00 -15.04
CA ILE A 62 -10.05 15.03 -15.07
C ILE A 62 -8.70 15.74 -14.97
N TYR A 63 -8.38 16.18 -13.79
CA TYR A 63 -7.09 16.71 -13.37
C TYR A 63 -6.93 16.55 -11.86
N GLN A 64 -5.71 16.64 -11.36
CA GLN A 64 -5.43 16.62 -9.94
C GLN A 64 -5.30 18.05 -9.40
N VAL A 65 -5.67 18.27 -8.13
CA VAL A 65 -5.24 19.48 -7.44
C VAL A 65 -3.72 19.46 -7.30
N VAL A 66 -3.08 20.56 -7.62
CA VAL A 66 -1.62 20.71 -7.56
C VAL A 66 -1.27 21.35 -6.24
N VAL A 67 -0.59 20.58 -5.39
CA VAL A 67 -0.24 20.97 -4.01
C VAL A 67 1.20 21.46 -3.96
N ASP A 68 1.43 22.59 -3.32
CA ASP A 68 2.76 23.16 -3.12
C ASP A 68 3.17 23.26 -1.64
N LYS A 69 2.22 23.06 -0.72
CA LYS A 69 2.48 23.11 0.72
C LYS A 69 1.71 22.03 1.48
N SER A 70 2.37 21.44 2.48
CA SER A 70 1.75 20.49 3.40
C SER A 70 2.28 20.66 4.82
N VAL A 71 1.39 20.53 5.82
CA VAL A 71 1.76 20.56 7.25
C VAL A 71 0.78 19.66 8.01
N GLY A 72 1.29 18.71 8.79
CA GLY A 72 0.44 17.78 9.54
C GLY A 72 -0.47 16.96 8.61
N CYS A 73 -1.78 17.08 8.75
CA CYS A 73 -2.76 16.46 7.86
C CYS A 73 -3.37 17.45 6.85
N HIS A 74 -2.80 18.64 6.71
CA HIS A 74 -3.32 19.68 5.82
C HIS A 74 -2.47 19.86 4.57
N LEU A 75 -3.14 20.11 3.44
CA LEU A 75 -2.56 20.43 2.15
C LEU A 75 -3.07 21.77 1.67
N TRP A 76 -2.23 22.53 0.96
CA TRP A 76 -2.62 23.75 0.24
C TRP A 76 -2.28 23.61 -1.23
N ASP A 77 -3.26 23.86 -2.08
CA ASP A 77 -3.03 23.84 -3.52
C ASP A 77 -2.55 25.21 -4.04
N ILE A 78 -2.08 25.21 -5.29
CA ILE A 78 -1.60 26.43 -5.97
C ILE A 78 -2.71 27.45 -6.24
N ASP A 79 -3.96 27.08 -6.07
CA ASP A 79 -5.13 27.96 -6.12
C ASP A 79 -5.37 28.66 -4.77
N GLY A 80 -4.71 28.22 -3.69
CA GLY A 80 -4.83 28.74 -2.33
C GLY A 80 -5.90 28.04 -1.50
N ASN A 81 -6.44 26.93 -1.96
CA ASN A 81 -7.39 26.13 -1.17
C ASN A 81 -6.66 25.28 -0.15
N GLU A 82 -7.24 25.19 1.04
CA GLU A 82 -6.82 24.29 2.11
C GLU A 82 -7.69 23.03 2.12
N TYR A 83 -7.04 21.89 2.41
CA TYR A 83 -7.69 20.58 2.50
C TYR A 83 -7.25 19.85 3.76
N VAL A 84 -8.18 19.19 4.44
CA VAL A 84 -7.87 18.07 5.34
C VAL A 84 -7.61 16.85 4.47
N ASP A 85 -6.43 16.26 4.59
CA ASP A 85 -6.01 15.14 3.74
C ASP A 85 -6.23 13.81 4.44
N ILE A 86 -7.12 13.00 3.91
CA ILE A 86 -7.34 11.62 4.34
C ILE A 86 -6.72 10.57 3.39
N LEU A 87 -6.05 11.00 2.32
CA LEU A 87 -5.24 10.11 1.50
C LEU A 87 -3.91 9.79 2.16
N SER A 88 -3.34 10.76 2.88
CA SER A 88 -2.15 10.63 3.74
C SER A 88 -0.97 9.93 3.04
N GLY A 89 -0.67 10.38 1.81
CA GLY A 89 0.39 9.80 1.00
C GLY A 89 0.17 8.32 0.67
N PHE A 90 -1.07 7.93 0.37
CA PHE A 90 -1.47 6.51 0.17
C PHE A 90 -1.13 5.63 1.39
N GLY A 91 -1.21 6.21 2.58
CA GLY A 91 -0.94 5.54 3.85
C GLY A 91 0.50 5.60 4.34
N SER A 92 1.41 6.27 3.62
CA SER A 92 2.81 6.41 4.06
C SER A 92 3.00 7.43 5.18
N SER A 93 2.14 8.43 5.29
CA SER A 93 2.30 9.56 6.20
C SER A 93 1.54 9.35 7.52
N MET A 94 1.83 8.28 8.25
CA MET A 94 1.14 7.96 9.51
C MET A 94 1.26 9.05 10.58
N PHE A 95 2.35 9.81 10.57
CA PHE A 95 2.60 10.92 11.50
C PHE A 95 2.25 12.29 10.92
N GLY A 96 1.53 12.31 9.80
CA GLY A 96 1.34 13.52 9.00
C GLY A 96 2.54 13.86 8.12
N TYR A 97 2.47 15.02 7.47
CA TYR A 97 3.52 15.48 6.56
C TYR A 97 4.67 16.09 7.34
N MET A 98 5.84 15.45 7.26
CA MET A 98 7.11 15.89 7.84
C MET A 98 6.99 16.43 9.27
N PRO A 99 6.57 15.60 10.24
CA PRO A 99 6.51 16.00 11.63
C PRO A 99 7.92 16.40 12.14
N ASP A 100 7.98 17.25 13.14
CA ASP A 100 9.25 17.88 13.58
C ASP A 100 10.34 16.87 13.92
N PHE A 101 10.01 15.75 14.54
CA PHE A 101 11.01 14.74 14.90
C PHE A 101 11.62 14.02 13.68
N ILE A 102 10.85 13.77 12.62
CA ILE A 102 11.36 13.20 11.35
C ILE A 102 12.14 14.28 10.59
N LYS A 103 11.60 15.48 10.51
CA LYS A 103 12.26 16.62 9.85
C LYS A 103 13.63 16.91 10.45
N LYS A 104 13.73 16.90 11.80
CA LYS A 104 15.00 17.06 12.53
C LYS A 104 16.00 15.98 12.13
N ALA A 105 15.61 14.70 12.17
CA ALA A 105 16.49 13.59 11.79
C ALA A 105 16.98 13.71 10.34
N CYS A 106 16.12 14.14 9.42
CA CYS A 106 16.48 14.38 8.02
C CYS A 106 17.47 15.55 7.88
N HIS A 107 17.27 16.66 8.56
CA HIS A 107 18.19 17.79 8.55
C HIS A 107 19.58 17.41 9.09
N GLU A 108 19.63 16.72 10.24
CA GLU A 108 20.88 16.24 10.81
C GLU A 108 21.64 15.33 9.84
N GLN A 109 20.93 14.46 9.13
CA GLN A 109 21.55 13.57 8.14
C GLN A 109 22.06 14.34 6.91
N LEU A 110 21.32 15.35 6.44
CA LEU A 110 21.75 16.20 5.33
C LEU A 110 23.04 16.94 5.64
N GLU A 111 23.21 17.42 6.89
CA GLU A 111 24.44 18.08 7.34
C GLU A 111 25.63 17.11 7.45
N GLN A 112 25.40 15.82 7.71
CA GLN A 112 26.44 14.79 7.75
C GLN A 112 26.83 14.28 6.37
N GLY A 113 25.92 14.35 5.38
CA GLY A 113 26.12 13.88 4.02
C GLY A 113 25.20 12.72 3.62
N ILE A 114 25.22 12.44 2.34
CA ILE A 114 24.43 11.37 1.72
C ILE A 114 25.37 10.56 0.82
N GLU A 115 25.93 9.51 1.38
CA GLU A 115 26.77 8.57 0.64
C GLU A 115 25.93 7.47 -0.01
N ILE A 116 26.07 7.26 -1.28
CA ILE A 116 25.43 6.19 -2.05
C ILE A 116 26.46 5.12 -2.37
N GLY A 117 26.15 3.88 -1.99
CA GLY A 117 27.03 2.72 -2.19
C GLY A 117 27.69 2.21 -0.91
N PRO A 118 28.50 3.02 -0.18
CA PRO A 118 29.04 2.59 1.12
C PRO A 118 27.96 2.27 2.14
N MET A 119 28.30 1.40 3.09
CA MET A 119 27.42 1.04 4.20
C MET A 119 27.36 2.17 5.23
N HIS A 120 26.17 2.62 5.59
CA HIS A 120 25.96 3.55 6.68
C HIS A 120 25.56 2.80 7.97
N PRO A 121 26.03 3.23 9.16
CA PRO A 121 25.69 2.57 10.42
C PRO A 121 24.19 2.48 10.70
N LEU A 122 23.40 3.46 10.25
CA LEU A 122 21.94 3.45 10.37
C LEU A 122 21.29 2.21 9.74
N ALA A 123 21.91 1.58 8.74
CA ALA A 123 21.37 0.37 8.13
C ALA A 123 21.23 -0.77 9.14
N ALA A 124 22.22 -0.97 9.99
CA ALA A 124 22.19 -1.97 11.05
C ALA A 124 21.19 -1.59 12.15
N GLU A 125 21.14 -0.32 12.54
CA GLU A 125 20.21 0.17 13.58
C GLU A 125 18.76 -0.01 13.14
N VAL A 126 18.43 0.38 11.91
CA VAL A 126 17.09 0.23 11.34
C VAL A 126 16.71 -1.25 11.22
N SER A 127 17.60 -2.11 10.73
CA SER A 127 17.35 -3.54 10.64
C SER A 127 17.05 -4.17 12.01
N LYS A 128 17.80 -3.80 13.04
CA LYS A 128 17.55 -4.24 14.42
C LYS A 128 16.19 -3.78 14.94
N LEU A 129 15.81 -2.51 14.70
CA LEU A 129 14.50 -1.97 15.09
C LEU A 129 13.35 -2.70 14.36
N LEU A 130 13.50 -2.96 13.07
CA LEU A 130 12.52 -3.71 12.30
C LEU A 130 12.33 -5.13 12.85
N CYS A 131 13.42 -5.85 13.14
CA CYS A 131 13.36 -7.18 13.74
C CYS A 131 12.75 -7.15 15.13
N GLU A 132 13.12 -6.18 15.96
CA GLU A 132 12.60 -6.04 17.32
C GLU A 132 11.08 -5.80 17.31
N LEU A 133 10.60 -4.89 16.47
CA LEU A 133 9.18 -4.53 16.40
C LEU A 133 8.32 -5.62 15.77
N THR A 134 8.86 -6.40 14.85
CA THR A 134 8.12 -7.48 14.17
C THR A 134 8.30 -8.87 14.82
N GLY A 135 9.29 -9.02 15.68
CA GLY A 135 9.66 -10.33 16.24
C GLY A 135 10.31 -11.28 15.23
N ALA A 136 10.75 -10.77 14.07
CA ALA A 136 11.41 -11.53 13.04
C ALA A 136 12.95 -11.59 13.24
N GLU A 137 13.61 -12.46 12.51
CA GLU A 137 15.04 -12.75 12.72
C GLU A 137 15.94 -11.84 11.88
N ARG A 138 15.54 -11.53 10.65
CA ARG A 138 16.33 -10.75 9.69
C ARG A 138 15.49 -9.75 8.91
N ALA A 139 16.08 -8.62 8.54
CA ALA A 139 15.46 -7.59 7.73
C ALA A 139 16.38 -7.08 6.62
N ALA A 140 15.82 -6.77 5.47
CA ALA A 140 16.51 -6.15 4.34
C ALA A 140 15.68 -5.00 3.81
N VAL A 141 16.31 -3.83 3.62
CA VAL A 141 15.68 -2.61 3.17
C VAL A 141 15.89 -2.42 1.67
N CYS A 142 14.86 -1.97 0.96
CA CYS A 142 14.87 -1.58 -0.45
C CYS A 142 14.10 -0.27 -0.64
N ASN A 143 13.79 0.11 -1.90
CA ASN A 143 13.25 1.45 -2.15
C ASN A 143 11.72 1.52 -2.22
N THR A 144 11.06 0.41 -2.50
CA THR A 144 9.59 0.35 -2.66
C THR A 144 9.01 -0.97 -2.17
N GLY A 145 7.71 -0.96 -1.86
CA GLY A 145 6.97 -2.18 -1.57
C GLY A 145 6.95 -3.17 -2.75
N SER A 146 6.98 -2.67 -3.98
CA SER A 146 7.07 -3.52 -5.18
C SER A 146 8.38 -4.30 -5.26
N GLU A 147 9.51 -3.66 -4.92
CA GLU A 147 10.81 -4.34 -4.83
C GLU A 147 10.80 -5.35 -3.68
N ALA A 148 10.19 -5.03 -2.54
CA ALA A 148 10.08 -5.96 -1.42
C ALA A 148 9.32 -7.24 -1.81
N VAL A 149 8.20 -7.11 -2.50
CA VAL A 149 7.42 -8.26 -3.01
C VAL A 149 8.23 -9.05 -4.04
N LEU A 150 8.89 -8.38 -4.99
CA LEU A 150 9.79 -9.03 -5.96
C LEU A 150 10.88 -9.85 -5.26
N GLY A 151 11.54 -9.24 -4.28
CA GLY A 151 12.60 -9.89 -3.51
C GLY A 151 12.09 -11.10 -2.73
N ALA A 152 10.95 -10.98 -2.06
CA ALA A 152 10.34 -12.06 -1.30
C ALA A 152 9.99 -13.27 -2.19
N MET A 153 9.38 -13.02 -3.35
CA MET A 153 9.05 -14.08 -4.32
C MET A 153 10.33 -14.76 -4.84
N ARG A 154 11.35 -13.97 -5.14
CA ARG A 154 12.63 -14.48 -5.65
C ARG A 154 13.39 -15.31 -4.59
N MET A 155 13.40 -14.86 -3.34
CA MET A 155 13.97 -15.66 -2.23
C MET A 155 13.25 -16.99 -2.07
N ALA A 156 11.91 -16.98 -2.08
CA ALA A 156 11.12 -18.21 -1.96
C ALA A 156 11.42 -19.21 -3.08
N ARG A 157 11.55 -18.73 -4.33
CA ARG A 157 11.95 -19.58 -5.46
C ARG A 157 13.37 -20.10 -5.34
N THR A 158 14.28 -19.29 -4.84
CA THR A 158 15.69 -19.69 -4.64
C THR A 158 15.81 -20.78 -3.58
N VAL A 159 15.13 -20.61 -2.45
CA VAL A 159 15.19 -21.59 -1.34
C VAL A 159 14.52 -22.91 -1.70
N THR A 160 13.37 -22.86 -2.38
CA THR A 160 12.59 -24.07 -2.68
C THR A 160 12.98 -24.76 -3.98
N GLY A 161 13.61 -24.05 -4.93
CA GLY A 161 13.80 -24.51 -6.30
C GLY A 161 12.52 -24.63 -7.12
N ARG A 162 11.39 -24.11 -6.60
CA ARG A 162 10.07 -24.16 -7.23
C ARG A 162 9.75 -22.83 -7.92
N SER A 163 8.91 -22.87 -8.96
CA SER A 163 8.56 -21.66 -9.72
C SER A 163 7.19 -21.07 -9.38
N LEU A 164 6.24 -21.93 -9.00
CA LEU A 164 4.85 -21.52 -8.78
C LEU A 164 4.69 -20.62 -7.57
N ILE A 165 3.92 -19.54 -7.73
CA ILE A 165 3.43 -18.69 -6.63
C ILE A 165 1.90 -18.71 -6.66
N ILE A 166 1.29 -18.99 -5.53
CA ILE A 166 -0.16 -18.89 -5.34
C ILE A 166 -0.47 -17.51 -4.77
N SER A 167 -1.42 -16.82 -5.36
CA SER A 167 -1.91 -15.50 -4.91
C SER A 167 -3.44 -15.43 -5.00
N PHE A 168 -4.03 -14.30 -4.62
CA PHE A 168 -5.47 -14.17 -4.49
C PHE A 168 -6.05 -13.03 -5.31
N SER A 169 -7.22 -13.26 -5.88
CA SER A 169 -8.01 -12.27 -6.59
C SER A 169 -8.33 -11.08 -5.69
N GLY A 170 -8.27 -9.88 -6.24
CA GLY A 170 -8.53 -8.63 -5.49
C GLY A 170 -7.35 -8.06 -4.72
N SER A 171 -6.24 -8.78 -4.59
CA SER A 171 -5.01 -8.29 -3.96
C SER A 171 -4.30 -7.25 -4.83
N TYR A 172 -3.52 -6.40 -4.18
CA TYR A 172 -2.57 -5.50 -4.81
C TYR A 172 -1.18 -5.69 -4.21
N HIS A 173 -0.21 -6.04 -5.04
CA HIS A 173 1.15 -6.37 -4.63
C HIS A 173 2.22 -5.53 -5.33
N GLY A 174 1.86 -4.35 -5.81
CA GLY A 174 2.77 -3.45 -6.52
C GLY A 174 2.70 -3.54 -8.04
N ILE A 175 3.77 -3.13 -8.71
CA ILE A 175 3.80 -2.88 -10.16
C ILE A 175 4.60 -3.88 -10.98
N ASN A 176 5.16 -4.91 -10.34
CA ASN A 176 5.90 -5.94 -11.08
C ASN A 176 4.96 -6.74 -11.98
N ASP A 177 5.45 -7.17 -13.13
CA ASP A 177 4.65 -7.86 -14.14
C ASP A 177 3.95 -9.10 -13.59
N GLU A 178 4.64 -9.91 -12.78
CA GLU A 178 4.10 -11.14 -12.21
C GLU A 178 2.89 -10.94 -11.29
N VAL A 179 2.76 -9.76 -10.67
CA VAL A 179 1.68 -9.48 -9.70
C VAL A 179 0.56 -8.60 -10.25
N ILE A 180 0.70 -8.09 -11.49
CA ILE A 180 -0.39 -7.43 -12.21
C ILE A 180 -1.11 -8.47 -13.06
N ILE A 181 -1.91 -9.29 -12.40
CA ILE A 181 -2.50 -10.52 -12.93
C ILE A 181 -3.99 -10.58 -12.72
N ARG A 182 -4.64 -11.39 -13.56
CA ARG A 182 -6.03 -11.80 -13.39
C ARG A 182 -6.12 -13.32 -13.47
N GLY A 183 -6.93 -13.90 -12.60
CA GLY A 183 -7.30 -15.32 -12.68
C GLY A 183 -8.53 -15.53 -13.52
N SER A 184 -8.69 -16.74 -14.04
CA SER A 184 -9.91 -17.20 -14.70
C SER A 184 -10.57 -18.33 -13.93
N LYS A 185 -11.82 -18.63 -14.25
CA LYS A 185 -12.53 -19.81 -13.71
C LYS A 185 -11.80 -21.12 -14.01
N SER A 186 -11.06 -21.18 -15.13
CA SER A 186 -10.25 -22.34 -15.51
C SER A 186 -8.86 -22.37 -14.84
N LYS A 187 -8.63 -21.53 -13.84
CA LYS A 187 -7.37 -21.42 -13.08
C LYS A 187 -6.14 -21.05 -13.93
N LYS A 188 -6.38 -20.36 -15.05
CA LYS A 188 -5.31 -19.75 -15.86
C LYS A 188 -5.10 -18.30 -15.46
N SER A 189 -3.84 -17.88 -15.41
CA SER A 189 -3.46 -16.50 -15.14
C SER A 189 -3.26 -15.72 -16.42
N TYR A 190 -3.69 -14.46 -16.43
CA TYR A 190 -3.59 -13.55 -17.56
C TYR A 190 -2.99 -12.21 -17.11
N PRO A 191 -2.25 -11.53 -18.00
CA PRO A 191 -1.80 -10.17 -17.75
C PRO A 191 -2.95 -9.23 -17.37
N GLY A 192 -2.76 -8.47 -16.30
CA GLY A 192 -3.74 -7.48 -15.83
C GLY A 192 -3.72 -6.17 -16.59
N ALA A 193 -2.64 -5.89 -17.33
CA ALA A 193 -2.45 -4.66 -18.10
C ALA A 193 -1.76 -4.95 -19.45
N PRO A 194 -1.97 -4.07 -20.47
CA PRO A 194 -1.21 -4.13 -21.71
C PRO A 194 0.28 -4.00 -21.50
N GLY A 195 1.09 -4.68 -22.30
CA GLY A 195 2.54 -4.67 -22.22
C GLY A 195 3.15 -5.72 -21.30
N ILE A 196 2.37 -6.35 -20.45
CA ILE A 196 2.80 -7.50 -19.66
C ILE A 196 2.71 -8.76 -20.55
N MET A 197 3.80 -9.50 -20.62
CA MET A 197 3.86 -10.72 -21.42
C MET A 197 3.09 -11.87 -20.73
N PRO A 198 2.39 -12.71 -21.48
CA PRO A 198 1.74 -13.90 -20.91
C PRO A 198 2.70 -14.80 -20.13
N GLU A 199 3.92 -14.93 -20.59
CA GLU A 199 4.99 -15.72 -19.97
C GLU A 199 5.39 -15.20 -18.59
N ALA A 200 5.27 -13.89 -18.36
CA ALA A 200 5.58 -13.29 -17.06
C ALA A 200 4.62 -13.75 -15.95
N VAL A 201 3.40 -14.15 -16.31
CA VAL A 201 2.38 -14.56 -15.34
C VAL A 201 2.07 -16.06 -15.35
N GLN A 202 2.77 -16.84 -16.17
CA GLN A 202 2.49 -18.29 -16.34
C GLN A 202 2.71 -19.12 -15.07
N ASN A 203 3.61 -18.65 -14.19
CA ASN A 203 3.93 -19.31 -12.93
C ASN A 203 3.18 -18.69 -11.73
N MET A 204 2.10 -17.98 -12.00
CA MET A 204 1.22 -17.44 -10.98
C MET A 204 -0.13 -18.16 -11.00
N LEU A 205 -0.58 -18.64 -9.85
CA LEU A 205 -1.92 -19.23 -9.67
C LEU A 205 -2.76 -18.26 -8.83
N VAL A 206 -3.79 -17.69 -9.44
CA VAL A 206 -4.70 -16.75 -8.79
C VAL A 206 -5.96 -17.47 -8.36
N LEU A 207 -6.26 -17.47 -7.07
CA LEU A 207 -7.42 -18.11 -6.46
C LEU A 207 -8.36 -17.07 -5.85
N ASP A 208 -9.58 -17.47 -5.57
CA ASP A 208 -10.53 -16.64 -4.83
C ASP A 208 -10.14 -16.61 -3.35
N TYR A 209 -10.13 -15.41 -2.74
CA TYR A 209 -9.63 -15.23 -1.39
C TYR A 209 -10.63 -15.69 -0.33
N GLY A 210 -10.18 -16.59 0.54
CA GLY A 210 -10.93 -17.03 1.71
C GLY A 210 -12.02 -18.07 1.43
N THR A 211 -12.03 -18.70 0.24
CA THR A 211 -13.03 -19.70 -0.10
C THR A 211 -12.58 -21.12 0.23
N PRO A 212 -13.53 -22.05 0.56
CA PRO A 212 -13.20 -23.46 0.77
C PRO A 212 -12.57 -24.11 -0.47
N GLU A 213 -13.03 -23.77 -1.67
CA GLU A 213 -12.52 -24.29 -2.94
C GLU A 213 -11.05 -23.92 -3.14
N SER A 214 -10.68 -22.67 -2.81
CA SER A 214 -9.30 -22.24 -2.90
C SER A 214 -8.42 -22.98 -1.91
N LEU A 215 -8.92 -23.26 -0.71
CA LEU A 215 -8.19 -24.02 0.30
C LEU A 215 -7.90 -25.45 -0.18
N GLU A 216 -8.86 -26.12 -0.81
CA GLU A 216 -8.66 -27.45 -1.39
C GLU A 216 -7.62 -27.44 -2.53
N ILE A 217 -7.61 -26.43 -3.37
CA ILE A 217 -6.59 -26.29 -4.43
C ILE A 217 -5.20 -26.05 -3.79
N ILE A 218 -5.10 -25.24 -2.74
CA ILE A 218 -3.85 -25.03 -2.02
C ILE A 218 -3.35 -26.36 -1.43
N LYS A 219 -4.20 -27.15 -0.79
CA LYS A 219 -3.82 -28.47 -0.27
C LYS A 219 -3.25 -29.38 -1.36
N GLN A 220 -3.86 -29.36 -2.53
CA GLN A 220 -3.43 -30.21 -3.65
C GLN A 220 -2.12 -29.75 -4.29
N ARG A 221 -1.88 -28.42 -4.36
CA ARG A 221 -0.81 -27.85 -5.19
C ARG A 221 0.30 -27.16 -4.41
N CYS A 222 0.18 -27.05 -3.10
CA CYS A 222 1.18 -26.31 -2.27
C CYS A 222 2.59 -26.93 -2.37
N HIS A 223 2.70 -28.23 -2.55
CA HIS A 223 3.99 -28.92 -2.73
C HIS A 223 4.74 -28.50 -4.00
N GLU A 224 4.07 -27.93 -4.99
CA GLU A 224 4.65 -27.38 -6.22
C GLU A 224 5.02 -25.90 -6.07
N ALA A 225 4.46 -25.21 -5.08
CA ALA A 225 4.59 -23.78 -4.92
C ALA A 225 5.83 -23.38 -4.13
N ALA A 226 6.54 -22.35 -4.60
CA ALA A 226 7.58 -21.69 -3.86
C ALA A 226 7.01 -20.89 -2.69
N ALA A 227 5.87 -20.23 -2.93
CA ALA A 227 5.20 -19.41 -1.92
C ALA A 227 3.70 -19.33 -2.14
N VAL A 228 2.99 -19.00 -1.05
CA VAL A 228 1.67 -18.38 -1.06
C VAL A 228 1.85 -16.92 -0.68
N LEU A 229 1.53 -16.02 -1.61
CA LEU A 229 1.60 -14.58 -1.44
C LEU A 229 0.20 -14.04 -1.12
N VAL A 230 0.04 -13.42 0.02
CA VAL A 230 -1.25 -12.92 0.48
C VAL A 230 -1.16 -11.53 1.09
N GLU A 231 -2.12 -10.69 0.75
CA GLU A 231 -2.46 -9.45 1.46
C GLU A 231 -3.49 -9.83 2.52
N PRO A 232 -3.12 -9.96 3.80
CA PRO A 232 -3.97 -10.61 4.82
C PRO A 232 -5.31 -9.94 5.01
N VAL A 233 -5.34 -8.61 4.92
CA VAL A 233 -6.55 -7.80 4.77
C VAL A 233 -6.38 -6.98 3.51
N GLN A 234 -7.12 -7.35 2.48
CA GLN A 234 -7.01 -6.70 1.19
C GLN A 234 -7.44 -5.24 1.28
N SER A 235 -6.63 -4.33 0.76
CA SER A 235 -6.91 -2.89 0.74
C SER A 235 -8.22 -2.52 0.03
N ARG A 236 -8.68 -3.40 -0.85
CA ARG A 236 -9.97 -3.26 -1.54
C ARG A 236 -11.16 -3.84 -0.79
N ARG A 237 -10.92 -4.68 0.24
CA ARG A 237 -11.94 -5.40 1.03
C ARG A 237 -11.58 -5.45 2.51
N MET A 238 -11.47 -4.28 3.13
CA MET A 238 -11.01 -4.15 4.52
C MET A 238 -11.95 -4.79 5.55
N GLU A 239 -13.20 -5.03 5.17
CA GLU A 239 -14.19 -5.73 5.99
C GLU A 239 -14.01 -7.25 6.00
N PHE A 240 -13.26 -7.80 5.05
CA PHE A 240 -13.09 -9.24 4.90
C PHE A 240 -11.78 -9.72 5.51
N ARG A 241 -11.89 -10.53 6.56
CA ARG A 241 -10.76 -10.99 7.39
C ARG A 241 -10.86 -12.49 7.62
N PRO A 242 -10.48 -13.32 6.66
CA PRO A 242 -10.63 -14.78 6.74
C PRO A 242 -9.51 -15.42 7.58
N VAL A 243 -9.49 -15.17 8.88
CA VAL A 243 -8.40 -15.58 9.78
C VAL A 243 -8.26 -17.10 9.83
N ASP A 244 -9.36 -17.84 9.88
CA ASP A 244 -9.31 -19.32 9.93
C ASP A 244 -8.78 -19.90 8.63
N PHE A 245 -9.14 -19.32 7.48
CA PHE A 245 -8.55 -19.66 6.18
C PHE A 245 -7.04 -19.44 6.20
N LEU A 246 -6.57 -18.30 6.71
CA LEU A 246 -5.14 -17.98 6.81
C LEU A 246 -4.38 -18.91 7.75
N ARG A 247 -5.00 -19.34 8.85
CA ARG A 247 -4.41 -20.36 9.75
C ARG A 247 -4.20 -21.68 9.03
N GLU A 248 -5.19 -22.13 8.25
CA GLU A 248 -5.07 -23.34 7.44
C GLU A 248 -4.01 -23.18 6.34
N VAL A 249 -3.95 -22.04 5.66
CA VAL A 249 -2.89 -21.75 4.68
C VAL A 249 -1.52 -21.81 5.35
N ARG A 250 -1.36 -21.25 6.57
CA ARG A 250 -0.12 -21.32 7.33
C ARG A 250 0.27 -22.79 7.60
N ARG A 251 -0.66 -23.59 8.06
CA ARG A 251 -0.42 -25.02 8.34
C ARG A 251 0.05 -25.77 7.09
N ILE A 252 -0.70 -25.61 5.98
CA ILE A 252 -0.39 -26.30 4.72
C ILE A 252 0.96 -25.87 4.15
N THR A 253 1.27 -24.58 4.14
CA THR A 253 2.55 -24.07 3.65
C THR A 253 3.72 -24.61 4.46
N GLN A 254 3.58 -24.65 5.77
CA GLN A 254 4.61 -25.18 6.67
C GLN A 254 4.87 -26.67 6.43
N GLU A 255 3.82 -27.48 6.29
CA GLU A 255 3.92 -28.91 6.01
C GLU A 255 4.58 -29.23 4.66
N ASN A 256 4.48 -28.32 3.71
CA ASN A 256 4.98 -28.51 2.35
C ASN A 256 6.32 -27.80 2.07
N GLY A 257 6.92 -27.14 3.05
CA GLY A 257 8.14 -26.35 2.87
C GLY A 257 7.96 -25.22 1.85
N THR A 258 6.77 -24.65 1.81
CA THR A 258 6.38 -23.50 0.96
C THR A 258 6.39 -22.24 1.80
N ALA A 259 6.93 -21.13 1.29
CA ALA A 259 6.94 -19.88 2.01
C ALA A 259 5.52 -19.31 2.13
N LEU A 260 5.16 -18.84 3.30
CA LEU A 260 4.03 -17.93 3.47
C LEU A 260 4.56 -16.49 3.48
N ILE A 261 4.19 -15.72 2.44
CA ILE A 261 4.56 -14.32 2.31
C ILE A 261 3.34 -13.47 2.63
N PHE A 262 3.41 -12.69 3.72
CA PHE A 262 2.40 -11.68 4.03
C PHE A 262 2.82 -10.33 3.45
N ASP A 263 2.00 -9.81 2.53
CA ASP A 263 2.15 -8.44 2.07
C ASP A 263 1.49 -7.49 3.07
N GLU A 264 2.31 -6.88 3.88
CA GLU A 264 1.92 -5.92 4.91
C GLU A 264 2.36 -4.48 4.58
N VAL A 265 2.54 -4.16 3.32
CA VAL A 265 2.94 -2.80 2.89
C VAL A 265 1.95 -1.74 3.36
N ILE A 266 0.65 -2.08 3.48
CA ILE A 266 -0.39 -1.19 4.02
C ILE A 266 -0.64 -1.43 5.51
N THR A 267 -0.76 -2.68 5.92
CA THR A 267 -1.19 -3.06 7.27
C THR A 267 -0.07 -3.07 8.30
N GLY A 268 1.15 -3.38 7.89
CA GLY A 268 2.31 -3.46 8.78
C GLY A 268 2.62 -2.12 9.42
N PHE A 269 2.85 -2.11 10.71
CA PHE A 269 3.13 -0.92 11.54
C PHE A 269 1.96 0.08 11.64
N ARG A 270 0.93 -0.08 10.82
CA ARG A 270 -0.25 0.79 10.87
C ARG A 270 -1.33 0.28 11.82
N THR A 271 -1.64 -1.00 11.77
CA THR A 271 -2.70 -1.59 12.60
C THR A 271 -2.19 -2.06 13.95
N HIS A 272 -0.95 -2.48 14.00
CA HIS A 272 -0.18 -2.91 15.15
C HIS A 272 1.30 -2.80 14.80
N PRO A 273 2.25 -2.57 15.75
CA PRO A 273 3.69 -2.56 15.45
C PRO A 273 4.15 -3.79 14.68
N ASN A 274 3.64 -4.96 14.99
CA ASN A 274 3.92 -6.21 14.28
C ASN A 274 2.85 -6.57 13.21
N GLY A 275 2.07 -5.60 12.74
CA GLY A 275 1.10 -5.80 11.67
C GLY A 275 0.00 -6.82 11.95
N THR A 276 -0.56 -7.36 10.87
CA THR A 276 -1.62 -8.38 10.95
C THR A 276 -1.14 -9.69 11.54
N GLN A 277 0.15 -10.00 11.44
CA GLN A 277 0.74 -11.22 12.02
C GLN A 277 0.46 -11.30 13.52
N ALA A 278 0.66 -10.19 14.24
CA ALA A 278 0.35 -10.14 15.67
C ALA A 278 -1.16 -10.22 15.94
N LEU A 279 -1.96 -9.47 15.18
CA LEU A 279 -3.40 -9.40 15.39
C LEU A 279 -4.09 -10.75 15.13
N PHE A 280 -3.61 -11.53 14.18
CA PHE A 280 -4.19 -12.82 13.81
C PHE A 280 -3.51 -14.02 14.49
N GLY A 281 -2.39 -13.78 15.16
CA GLY A 281 -1.58 -14.85 15.75
C GLY A 281 -1.02 -15.81 14.70
N ILE A 282 -0.65 -15.29 13.53
CA ILE A 282 -0.09 -16.05 12.41
C ILE A 282 1.24 -15.42 12.02
N GLN A 283 2.33 -16.17 12.18
CA GLN A 283 3.65 -15.73 11.74
C GLN A 283 3.91 -16.20 10.30
N ALA A 284 4.15 -15.25 9.40
CA ALA A 284 4.61 -15.50 8.05
C ALA A 284 6.11 -15.90 8.05
N ASP A 285 6.55 -16.49 6.95
CA ASP A 285 7.98 -16.76 6.72
C ASP A 285 8.70 -15.48 6.29
N ILE A 286 8.05 -14.68 5.44
CA ILE A 286 8.52 -13.39 4.98
C ILE A 286 7.35 -12.40 5.01
N GLY A 287 7.55 -11.25 5.61
CA GLY A 287 6.66 -10.10 5.49
C GLY A 287 7.26 -9.07 4.53
N THR A 288 6.43 -8.45 3.69
CA THR A 288 6.83 -7.29 2.88
C THR A 288 6.21 -6.03 3.46
N TYR A 289 7.01 -4.98 3.58
CA TYR A 289 6.66 -3.74 4.25
C TYR A 289 7.06 -2.54 3.40
N GLY A 290 6.54 -1.38 3.73
CA GLY A 290 6.85 -0.11 3.09
C GLY A 290 6.07 1.02 3.74
N LYS A 291 5.74 2.07 2.99
CA LYS A 291 4.87 3.17 3.45
C LYS A 291 5.25 3.71 4.83
N VAL A 292 4.51 3.33 5.87
CA VAL A 292 4.64 3.84 7.25
C VAL A 292 6.07 3.80 7.77
N ILE A 293 6.82 2.72 7.48
CA ILE A 293 8.18 2.57 7.99
C ILE A 293 9.17 3.59 7.43
N GLY A 294 8.83 4.26 6.34
CA GLY A 294 9.68 5.26 5.68
C GLY A 294 9.64 6.64 6.31
N GLY A 295 8.67 6.91 7.21
CA GLY A 295 8.52 8.24 7.79
C GLY A 295 8.28 9.34 6.75
N GLY A 296 7.68 8.99 5.60
CA GLY A 296 7.44 9.86 4.45
C GLY A 296 8.47 9.71 3.32
N MET A 297 9.56 8.94 3.53
CA MET A 297 10.57 8.65 2.50
C MET A 297 10.26 7.36 1.74
N PRO A 298 10.72 7.23 0.47
CA PRO A 298 10.55 6.02 -0.31
C PRO A 298 11.27 4.84 0.34
N VAL A 299 10.55 3.75 0.58
CA VAL A 299 11.12 2.55 1.18
C VAL A 299 10.27 1.31 0.92
N GLY A 300 10.93 0.17 0.91
CA GLY A 300 10.37 -1.14 1.09
C GLY A 300 11.28 -1.96 2.02
N ALA A 301 10.75 -3.01 2.60
CA ALA A 301 11.54 -3.94 3.39
C ALA A 301 10.98 -5.36 3.28
N MET A 302 11.87 -6.32 3.34
CA MET A 302 11.58 -7.74 3.55
C MET A 302 12.04 -8.09 4.95
N ILE A 303 11.19 -8.68 5.74
CA ILE A 303 11.47 -9.01 7.14
C ILE A 303 10.95 -10.41 7.40
N GLY A 304 11.80 -11.33 7.85
CA GLY A 304 11.38 -12.71 7.99
C GLY A 304 12.37 -13.60 8.71
N LYS A 305 12.14 -14.91 8.55
CA LYS A 305 12.97 -15.98 9.12
C LYS A 305 14.28 -16.13 8.38
N SER A 306 15.34 -16.43 9.10
CA SER A 306 16.68 -16.62 8.55
C SER A 306 16.73 -17.63 7.42
N GLU A 307 16.04 -18.76 7.55
CA GLU A 307 16.00 -19.82 6.53
C GLU A 307 15.56 -19.33 5.13
N TRP A 308 14.80 -18.24 5.05
CA TRP A 308 14.37 -17.61 3.80
C TRP A 308 15.23 -16.39 3.46
N MET A 309 15.51 -15.55 4.46
CA MET A 309 16.25 -14.30 4.27
C MET A 309 17.73 -14.54 3.94
N ASP A 310 18.30 -15.67 4.31
CA ASP A 310 19.68 -16.05 4.00
C ASP A 310 19.93 -16.18 2.49
N ALA A 311 18.88 -16.34 1.68
CA ALA A 311 18.96 -16.29 0.22
C ALA A 311 19.40 -14.93 -0.35
N LEU A 312 19.49 -13.89 0.48
CA LEU A 312 19.99 -12.57 0.04
C LEU A 312 21.51 -12.45 0.15
N ASP A 313 22.13 -13.03 1.18
CA ASP A 313 23.54 -12.81 1.51
C ASP A 313 24.34 -14.08 1.84
N GLY A 314 23.70 -15.24 1.77
CA GLY A 314 24.32 -16.53 2.05
C GLY A 314 24.23 -16.98 3.50
N GLY A 315 23.65 -16.19 4.39
CA GLY A 315 23.49 -16.52 5.80
C GLY A 315 24.74 -16.20 6.64
N HIS A 316 24.78 -16.78 7.84
CA HIS A 316 25.80 -16.43 8.84
C HIS A 316 27.13 -17.21 8.63
N TRP A 317 28.23 -16.49 8.64
CA TRP A 317 29.61 -17.00 8.67
C TRP A 317 30.48 -16.04 9.47
N GLN A 318 31.68 -16.46 9.89
CA GLN A 318 32.53 -15.68 10.77
C GLN A 318 33.95 -15.55 10.18
N TYR A 319 34.60 -14.45 10.50
CA TYR A 319 36.02 -14.26 10.29
C TYR A 319 36.83 -15.08 11.34
N GLY A 320 37.97 -15.63 10.92
CA GLY A 320 38.90 -16.31 11.82
C GLY A 320 38.60 -17.79 12.03
N ASP A 321 37.63 -18.37 11.34
CA ASP A 321 37.35 -19.80 11.29
C ASP A 321 37.14 -20.28 9.84
N ASP A 322 36.82 -21.55 9.63
CA ASP A 322 36.62 -22.15 8.30
C ASP A 322 35.18 -22.04 7.81
N SER A 323 34.32 -21.26 8.47
CA SER A 323 32.91 -21.09 8.06
C SER A 323 32.81 -20.36 6.74
N VAL A 324 31.84 -20.74 5.92
CA VAL A 324 31.51 -20.13 4.62
C VAL A 324 30.00 -19.88 4.57
N PRO A 325 29.53 -19.02 3.66
CA PRO A 325 28.09 -18.82 3.48
C PRO A 325 27.34 -20.13 3.29
N PRO A 326 26.41 -20.51 4.18
CA PRO A 326 25.78 -21.85 4.13
C PRO A 326 24.61 -21.93 3.14
N ALA A 327 24.04 -20.78 2.70
CA ALA A 327 22.85 -20.73 1.84
C ALA A 327 23.20 -20.29 0.40
N GLY A 328 22.46 -20.82 -0.57
CA GLY A 328 22.48 -20.33 -1.94
C GLY A 328 21.81 -18.95 -2.02
N VAL A 329 22.34 -18.09 -2.88
CA VAL A 329 21.88 -16.70 -3.00
C VAL A 329 21.20 -16.41 -4.33
N THR A 330 20.24 -15.48 -4.29
CA THR A 330 19.68 -14.81 -5.45
C THR A 330 20.34 -13.44 -5.64
N TYR A 331 20.09 -12.81 -6.80
CA TYR A 331 20.50 -11.43 -7.01
C TYR A 331 19.37 -10.47 -6.59
N PHE A 332 19.68 -9.57 -5.66
CA PHE A 332 18.81 -8.49 -5.25
C PHE A 332 19.63 -7.26 -4.89
N ALA A 333 19.46 -6.17 -5.62
CA ALA A 333 20.22 -4.95 -5.43
C ALA A 333 19.44 -3.73 -5.93
N GLY A 334 19.96 -2.57 -5.65
CA GLY A 334 19.47 -1.27 -6.12
C GLY A 334 20.44 -0.16 -5.72
N THR A 335 20.66 0.80 -6.59
CA THR A 335 21.59 1.91 -6.34
C THR A 335 21.26 2.67 -5.04
N PHE A 336 19.97 2.89 -4.77
CA PHE A 336 19.51 3.70 -3.64
C PHE A 336 19.05 2.89 -2.44
N VAL A 337 19.26 1.59 -2.42
CA VAL A 337 18.95 0.79 -1.24
C VAL A 337 19.77 1.29 -0.06
N ARG A 338 19.16 1.40 1.12
CA ARG A 338 19.80 1.92 2.34
C ARG A 338 20.26 3.38 2.19
N HIS A 339 19.50 4.19 1.49
CA HIS A 339 19.75 5.63 1.35
C HIS A 339 19.80 6.29 2.74
N PRO A 340 20.88 7.01 3.12
CA PRO A 340 21.06 7.52 4.48
C PRO A 340 19.92 8.42 4.97
N LEU A 341 19.39 9.26 4.09
CA LEU A 341 18.25 10.11 4.44
C LEU A 341 16.98 9.30 4.74
N THR A 342 16.72 8.25 3.94
CA THR A 342 15.60 7.31 4.20
C THR A 342 15.81 6.57 5.51
N LEU A 343 17.03 6.07 5.77
CA LEU A 343 17.35 5.38 7.02
C LEU A 343 17.18 6.29 8.24
N ALA A 344 17.57 7.57 8.15
CA ALA A 344 17.37 8.55 9.23
C ALA A 344 15.88 8.77 9.52
N ALA A 345 15.05 8.94 8.48
CA ALA A 345 13.60 9.07 8.63
C ALA A 345 12.98 7.79 9.20
N MET A 346 13.40 6.61 8.71
CA MET A 346 12.96 5.32 9.24
C MET A 346 13.28 5.16 10.72
N LYS A 347 14.52 5.45 11.12
CA LYS A 347 14.93 5.35 12.53
C LYS A 347 14.07 6.24 13.41
N ALA A 348 13.83 7.48 13.00
CA ALA A 348 12.98 8.40 13.76
C ALA A 348 11.55 7.88 13.91
N ALA A 349 10.94 7.37 12.83
CA ALA A 349 9.60 6.80 12.86
C ALA A 349 9.53 5.53 13.72
N LEU A 350 10.45 4.59 13.54
CA LEU A 350 10.49 3.31 14.27
C LEU A 350 10.75 3.50 15.76
N VAL A 351 11.64 4.41 16.13
CA VAL A 351 11.89 4.78 17.55
C VAL A 351 10.66 5.40 18.18
N CYS A 352 9.95 6.27 17.45
CA CYS A 352 8.68 6.83 17.94
C CYS A 352 7.65 5.72 18.20
N MET A 353 7.47 4.80 17.27
CA MET A 353 6.54 3.66 17.43
C MET A 353 6.94 2.75 18.60
N LYS A 354 8.24 2.48 18.76
CA LYS A 354 8.75 1.67 19.88
C LYS A 354 8.46 2.34 21.23
N ASN A 355 8.68 3.64 21.34
CA ASN A 355 8.48 4.39 22.59
C ASN A 355 6.99 4.52 22.95
N GLU A 356 6.13 4.74 21.95
CA GLU A 356 4.68 4.83 22.13
C GLU A 356 4.05 3.46 22.40
N GLY A 357 4.65 2.40 21.85
CA GLY A 357 4.12 1.05 21.90
C GLY A 357 2.82 0.89 21.12
N PRO A 358 2.07 -0.23 21.28
CA PRO A 358 0.82 -0.50 20.58
C PRO A 358 -0.28 0.54 20.81
N ALA A 359 -0.20 1.31 21.88
CA ALA A 359 -1.17 2.37 22.20
C ALA A 359 -1.29 3.43 21.11
N LEU A 360 -0.23 3.67 20.34
CA LEU A 360 -0.29 4.57 19.18
C LEU A 360 -1.31 4.08 18.14
N GLN A 361 -1.17 2.82 17.72
CA GLN A 361 -2.06 2.22 16.71
C GLN A 361 -3.46 2.03 17.28
N GLU A 362 -3.61 1.59 18.51
CA GLU A 362 -4.92 1.41 19.17
C GLU A 362 -5.71 2.71 19.20
N ARG A 363 -5.06 3.83 19.53
CA ARG A 363 -5.69 5.15 19.52
C ARG A 363 -6.17 5.54 18.12
N LEU A 364 -5.35 5.36 17.09
CA LEU A 364 -5.73 5.67 15.71
C LEU A 364 -6.86 4.75 15.21
N ASN A 365 -6.82 3.47 15.57
CA ASN A 365 -7.84 2.50 15.20
C ASN A 365 -9.19 2.90 15.80
N THR A 366 -9.23 3.24 17.09
CA THR A 366 -10.47 3.67 17.78
C THR A 366 -11.04 4.95 17.16
N ILE A 367 -10.22 5.97 16.91
CA ILE A 367 -10.68 7.21 16.26
C ILE A 367 -11.28 6.92 14.88
N THR A 368 -10.64 6.04 14.12
CA THR A 368 -11.12 5.66 12.78
C THR A 368 -12.44 4.90 12.84
N GLU A 369 -12.58 3.95 13.76
CA GLU A 369 -13.82 3.18 13.97
C GLU A 369 -14.98 4.10 14.32
N ASP A 370 -14.79 5.02 15.25
CA ASP A 370 -15.81 6.00 15.66
C ASP A 370 -16.22 6.92 14.50
N MET A 371 -15.24 7.44 13.75
CA MET A 371 -15.50 8.25 12.56
C MET A 371 -16.27 7.48 11.50
N VAL A 372 -15.85 6.26 11.18
CA VAL A 372 -16.52 5.40 10.19
C VAL A 372 -17.97 5.11 10.60
N ALA A 373 -18.21 4.82 11.87
CA ALA A 373 -19.56 4.59 12.39
C ALA A 373 -20.45 5.84 12.23
N ARG A 374 -19.93 7.02 12.56
CA ARG A 374 -20.64 8.30 12.41
C ARG A 374 -20.96 8.62 10.95
N VAL A 375 -20.00 8.48 10.06
CA VAL A 375 -20.21 8.73 8.62
C VAL A 375 -21.22 7.74 8.02
N ASN A 376 -21.14 6.46 8.40
CA ASN A 376 -22.13 5.47 7.98
C ASN A 376 -23.53 5.81 8.49
N GLY A 377 -23.66 6.36 9.69
CA GLY A 377 -24.93 6.89 10.19
C GLY A 377 -25.51 8.01 9.34
N LEU A 378 -24.64 8.90 8.81
CA LEU A 378 -25.07 9.94 7.85
C LEU A 378 -25.50 9.33 6.52
N PHE A 379 -24.76 8.36 5.98
CA PHE A 379 -25.16 7.66 4.76
C PHE A 379 -26.52 7.00 4.89
N ASP A 380 -26.81 6.38 6.03
CA ASP A 380 -28.12 5.79 6.33
C ASP A 380 -29.21 6.87 6.44
N GLN A 381 -28.97 7.94 7.19
CA GLN A 381 -29.90 9.05 7.37
C GLN A 381 -30.34 9.68 6.06
N TYR A 382 -29.39 9.88 5.15
CA TYR A 382 -29.63 10.48 3.84
C TYR A 382 -29.87 9.47 2.72
N GLN A 383 -29.98 8.18 3.05
CA GLN A 383 -30.19 7.08 2.10
C GLN A 383 -29.19 7.10 0.93
N LEU A 384 -27.93 7.38 1.22
CA LEU A 384 -26.86 7.40 0.24
C LEU A 384 -26.31 5.99 -0.01
N PRO A 385 -26.01 5.65 -1.29
CA PRO A 385 -25.55 4.30 -1.66
C PRO A 385 -24.06 4.07 -1.39
N TYR A 386 -23.56 4.63 -0.28
CA TYR A 386 -22.17 4.53 0.12
C TYR A 386 -22.04 3.92 1.49
N ARG A 387 -20.89 3.27 1.72
CA ARG A 387 -20.53 2.72 3.03
C ARG A 387 -19.02 2.86 3.23
N TRP A 388 -18.58 3.32 4.38
CA TRP A 388 -17.19 3.22 4.77
C TRP A 388 -16.96 1.93 5.55
N VAL A 389 -15.86 1.25 5.20
CA VAL A 389 -15.36 0.06 5.90
C VAL A 389 -13.91 0.30 6.29
N ASN A 390 -13.47 -0.22 7.44
CA ASN A 390 -12.11 0.00 7.91
C ASN A 390 -11.43 -1.27 8.40
N PHE A 391 -10.12 -1.21 8.43
CA PHE A 391 -9.25 -2.11 9.18
C PHE A 391 -8.16 -1.27 9.86
N GLY A 392 -8.20 -1.21 11.17
CA GLY A 392 -7.40 -0.27 11.92
C GLY A 392 -7.68 1.17 11.48
N SER A 393 -6.63 1.96 11.28
CA SER A 393 -6.72 3.35 10.84
C SER A 393 -6.76 3.53 9.32
N ALA A 394 -6.87 2.45 8.56
CA ALA A 394 -7.14 2.47 7.13
C ALA A 394 -8.63 2.21 6.88
N PHE A 395 -9.23 2.94 5.94
CA PHE A 395 -10.64 2.77 5.59
C PHE A 395 -10.87 3.02 4.10
N LYS A 396 -12.00 2.56 3.60
CA LYS A 396 -12.34 2.68 2.18
C LYS A 396 -13.82 2.95 2.00
N THR A 397 -14.13 3.79 1.00
CA THR A 397 -15.50 3.98 0.52
C THR A 397 -15.90 2.79 -0.35
N LYS A 398 -17.03 2.18 -0.02
CA LYS A 398 -17.68 1.14 -0.83
C LYS A 398 -19.00 1.65 -1.38
N TYR A 399 -19.32 1.17 -2.57
CA TYR A 399 -20.57 1.44 -3.27
C TYR A 399 -20.86 0.28 -4.22
N ASP A 400 -22.12 0.11 -4.58
CA ASP A 400 -22.53 -0.91 -5.54
C ASP A 400 -22.13 -0.52 -6.97
N GLU A 401 -21.79 -1.49 -7.81
CA GLU A 401 -21.41 -1.27 -9.22
C GLU A 401 -22.53 -0.58 -10.05
N SER A 402 -23.77 -0.64 -9.59
CA SER A 402 -24.91 0.04 -10.22
C SER A 402 -24.92 1.56 -9.99
N VAL A 403 -24.11 2.07 -9.03
CA VAL A 403 -24.02 3.50 -8.75
C VAL A 403 -23.19 4.19 -9.83
N ASN A 404 -23.84 5.03 -10.61
CA ASN A 404 -23.19 5.81 -11.66
C ASN A 404 -22.50 7.05 -11.08
N TYR A 405 -21.44 7.53 -11.74
CA TYR A 405 -20.72 8.78 -11.40
C TYR A 405 -20.18 8.82 -9.96
N THR A 406 -19.72 7.67 -9.44
CA THR A 406 -19.14 7.57 -8.09
C THR A 406 -17.95 8.51 -7.88
N GLU A 407 -17.22 8.85 -8.95
CA GLU A 407 -16.15 9.84 -8.93
C GLU A 407 -16.61 11.24 -8.45
N LEU A 408 -17.86 11.59 -8.66
CA LEU A 408 -18.39 12.88 -8.20
C LEU A 408 -18.47 12.98 -6.68
N PHE A 409 -18.64 11.86 -5.97
CA PHE A 409 -18.59 11.83 -4.51
C PHE A 409 -17.24 12.34 -3.99
N PHE A 410 -16.15 11.84 -4.53
CA PHE A 410 -14.80 12.23 -4.13
C PHE A 410 -14.48 13.67 -4.56
N MET A 411 -15.00 14.10 -5.71
CA MET A 411 -14.86 15.49 -6.17
C MET A 411 -15.63 16.48 -5.30
N LEU A 412 -16.80 16.10 -4.83
CA LEU A 412 -17.59 16.90 -3.87
C LEU A 412 -16.86 17.02 -2.53
N MET A 413 -16.31 15.94 -2.02
CA MET A 413 -15.47 15.99 -0.80
C MET A 413 -14.33 16.98 -0.97
N ARG A 414 -13.58 16.90 -2.09
CA ARG A 414 -12.50 17.87 -2.37
C ARG A 414 -13.01 19.31 -2.52
N TYR A 415 -14.14 19.49 -3.17
CA TYR A 415 -14.76 20.81 -3.28
C TYR A 415 -15.07 21.41 -1.91
N HIS A 416 -15.44 20.58 -0.96
CA HIS A 416 -15.73 20.98 0.42
C HIS A 416 -14.51 20.95 1.36
N GLY A 417 -13.30 20.71 0.85
CA GLY A 417 -12.06 20.84 1.62
C GLY A 417 -11.50 19.54 2.19
N VAL A 418 -11.98 18.37 1.74
CA VAL A 418 -11.39 17.08 2.11
C VAL A 418 -10.66 16.49 0.91
N HIS A 419 -9.33 16.38 1.00
CA HIS A 419 -8.51 15.75 -0.05
C HIS A 419 -8.64 14.25 -0.01
N VAL A 420 -9.20 13.68 -1.05
CA VAL A 420 -9.52 12.26 -1.16
C VAL A 420 -9.56 11.82 -2.63
N LEU A 421 -9.26 10.56 -2.88
CA LEU A 421 -9.41 9.87 -4.16
C LEU A 421 -10.13 8.55 -3.93
N ASP A 422 -10.58 7.86 -5.00
CA ASP A 422 -11.13 6.50 -4.87
C ASP A 422 -10.02 5.45 -4.63
N PHE A 423 -9.32 5.63 -3.52
CA PHE A 423 -8.28 4.74 -2.99
C PHE A 423 -8.54 4.50 -1.51
N PRO A 424 -7.81 3.62 -0.84
CA PRO A 424 -7.82 3.56 0.61
C PRO A 424 -7.48 4.91 1.25
N HIS A 425 -8.17 5.22 2.33
CA HIS A 425 -8.03 6.43 3.12
C HIS A 425 -7.38 6.10 4.46
N PHE A 426 -6.77 7.10 5.11
CA PHE A 426 -5.99 6.86 6.32
C PHE A 426 -6.11 8.02 7.30
N ILE A 427 -6.32 7.69 8.56
CA ILE A 427 -6.16 8.64 9.66
C ILE A 427 -4.72 8.60 10.16
N THR A 428 -4.21 9.73 10.57
CA THR A 428 -2.84 9.94 11.03
C THR A 428 -2.83 10.53 12.42
N THR A 429 -1.67 10.52 13.08
CA THR A 429 -1.49 11.16 14.39
C THR A 429 -1.65 12.68 14.34
N ALA A 430 -1.61 13.29 13.16
CA ALA A 430 -1.77 14.72 12.95
C ALA A 430 -3.23 15.18 12.83
N HIS A 431 -4.18 14.25 12.61
CA HIS A 431 -5.60 14.59 12.59
C HIS A 431 -6.09 14.94 14.00
N THR A 432 -6.57 16.14 14.17
CA THR A 432 -7.21 16.60 15.41
C THR A 432 -8.67 16.22 15.46
N THR A 433 -9.32 16.38 16.61
CA THR A 433 -10.77 16.21 16.73
C THR A 433 -11.52 17.12 15.77
N ALA A 434 -11.06 18.37 15.59
CA ALA A 434 -11.68 19.32 14.66
C ALA A 434 -11.58 18.84 13.20
N ASP A 435 -10.46 18.22 12.82
CA ASP A 435 -10.29 17.64 11.47
C ASP A 435 -11.24 16.45 11.23
N ILE A 436 -11.48 15.65 12.25
CA ILE A 436 -12.39 14.50 12.20
C ILE A 436 -13.86 14.95 12.15
N GLU A 437 -14.19 16.08 12.79
CA GLU A 437 -15.54 16.62 12.83
C GLU A 437 -15.89 17.50 11.62
N PHE A 438 -14.86 17.96 10.91
CA PHE A 438 -15.00 18.72 9.67
C PHE A 438 -15.62 17.87 8.55
#